data_ad89949ceaec40f74637a1892a325d56
#
_entry.id   ad89949ceaec40f74637a1892a325d56
#
_cell.length_a   1.000
_cell.length_b   1.000
_cell.length_c   1.000
_cell.angle_alpha   90.00
_cell.angle_beta   90.00
_cell.angle_gamma   90.00
#
_symmetry.space_group_name_H-M   'P 1'
#
loop_
_entity.id
_entity.type
_entity.pdbx_description
1 polymer ?
#
loop_
_entity_poly.entity_id
_entity_poly.type
_entity_poly.pdbx_seq_one_letter_code
_entity_poly.pdbx_strand_id
1 'polypeptide(L)'
;MAILEALAKKKDGLTRAELSKEKEIGGGSVLTKDLRELEECGFIRKYNNFSKSENDSFYQLIDPFTLFSIRFIQNTKFDSWKDYINSPGYNSWRGSAFEIVCLNHINQIKSAL
;
A
#
# COMPACT_ATOMS: atom_id res chain seq x y z
N MET A 1 -8.10 -4.59 -8.23
CA MET A 1 -7.73 -5.80 -7.46
C MET A 1 -7.97 -5.56 -5.96
N ALA A 2 -8.71 -6.47 -5.34
CA ALA A 2 -9.21 -6.30 -3.97
C ALA A 2 -8.10 -6.14 -2.92
N ILE A 3 -6.98 -6.84 -3.07
CA ILE A 3 -5.84 -6.75 -2.14
C ILE A 3 -5.26 -5.34 -2.13
N LEU A 4 -5.01 -4.76 -3.29
CA LEU A 4 -4.44 -3.41 -3.40
C LEU A 4 -5.41 -2.36 -2.87
N GLU A 5 -6.70 -2.54 -3.11
CA GLU A 5 -7.73 -1.63 -2.60
C GLU A 5 -7.81 -1.68 -1.06
N ALA A 6 -7.73 -2.86 -0.48
CA ALA A 6 -7.70 -3.02 0.97
C ALA A 6 -6.47 -2.36 1.60
N LEU A 7 -5.30 -2.56 0.99
CA LEU A 7 -4.05 -1.97 1.46
C LEU A 7 -4.02 -0.44 1.29
N ALA A 8 -4.67 0.08 0.25
CA ALA A 8 -4.75 1.53 0.03
C ALA A 8 -5.55 2.25 1.10
N LYS A 9 -6.48 1.57 1.74
CA LYS A 9 -7.30 2.14 2.82
C LYS A 9 -6.56 2.26 4.15
N LYS A 10 -5.51 1.49 4.35
CA LYS A 10 -4.79 1.45 5.62
C LYS A 10 -3.31 1.74 5.43
N LYS A 11 -2.90 2.93 5.84
CA LYS A 11 -1.55 3.46 5.66
C LYS A 11 -0.47 2.57 6.30
N ASP A 12 -0.76 2.03 7.48
CA ASP A 12 0.20 1.25 8.26
C ASP A 12 0.35 -0.20 7.79
N GLY A 13 -0.44 -0.59 6.80
CA GLY A 13 -0.43 -1.94 6.28
C GLY A 13 -1.43 -2.86 6.96
N LEU A 14 -1.57 -4.06 6.40
CA LEU A 14 -2.47 -5.09 6.91
C LEU A 14 -1.71 -6.40 7.05
N THR A 15 -2.07 -7.19 8.07
CA THR A 15 -1.58 -8.54 8.22
C THR A 15 -2.31 -9.48 7.25
N ARG A 16 -1.73 -10.66 7.01
CA ARG A 16 -2.38 -11.68 6.20
C ARG A 16 -3.75 -12.07 6.77
N ALA A 17 -3.86 -12.18 8.10
CA ALA A 17 -5.11 -12.51 8.75
C ALA A 17 -6.19 -11.44 8.51
N GLU A 18 -5.81 -10.17 8.57
CA GLU A 18 -6.73 -9.06 8.28
C GLU A 18 -7.16 -9.06 6.81
N LEU A 19 -6.25 -9.35 5.89
CA LEU A 19 -6.57 -9.48 4.47
C LEU A 19 -7.52 -10.63 4.19
N SER A 20 -7.34 -11.77 4.87
CA SER A 20 -8.20 -12.93 4.67
C SER A 20 -9.63 -12.72 5.17
N LYS A 21 -9.85 -11.75 6.03
CA LYS A 21 -11.20 -11.40 6.51
C LYS A 21 -12.02 -10.58 5.50
N GLU A 22 -11.35 -9.99 4.50
CA GLU A 22 -12.06 -9.26 3.45
C GLU A 22 -12.80 -10.24 2.54
N LYS A 23 -14.09 -10.00 2.34
CA LYS A 23 -14.98 -10.91 1.59
C LYS A 23 -14.54 -11.15 0.15
N GLU A 24 -13.94 -10.13 -0.46
CA GLU A 24 -13.54 -10.18 -1.87
C GLU A 24 -12.18 -10.83 -2.09
N ILE A 25 -11.39 -10.98 -1.06
CA ILE A 25 -10.01 -11.48 -1.17
C ILE A 25 -9.95 -12.99 -1.01
N GLY A 26 -10.74 -13.53 -0.08
CA GLY A 26 -10.65 -14.94 0.27
C GLY A 26 -9.36 -15.25 1.03
N GLY A 27 -9.04 -16.54 1.14
CA GLY A 27 -7.87 -16.98 1.89
C GLY A 27 -7.17 -18.16 1.22
N GLY A 28 -6.31 -18.83 1.98
CA GLY A 28 -5.63 -20.05 1.55
C GLY A 28 -4.49 -19.80 0.58
N SER A 29 -4.26 -20.79 -0.30
CA SER A 29 -3.13 -20.78 -1.23
C SER A 29 -3.21 -19.68 -2.30
N VAL A 30 -4.42 -19.28 -2.68
CA VAL A 30 -4.63 -18.21 -3.66
C VAL A 30 -4.14 -16.88 -3.10
N LEU A 31 -4.48 -16.57 -1.84
CA LEU A 31 -3.99 -15.36 -1.19
C LEU A 31 -2.46 -15.36 -1.09
N THR A 32 -1.87 -16.47 -0.69
CA THR A 32 -0.41 -16.60 -0.59
C THR A 32 0.27 -16.36 -1.94
N LYS A 33 -0.28 -16.93 -3.00
CA LYS A 33 0.24 -16.74 -4.36
C LYS A 33 0.13 -15.29 -4.80
N ASP A 34 -1.02 -14.68 -4.61
CA ASP A 34 -1.27 -13.29 -5.03
C ASP A 34 -0.36 -12.31 -4.28
N LEU A 35 -0.19 -12.50 -2.97
CA LEU A 35 0.71 -11.66 -2.18
C LEU A 35 2.16 -11.77 -2.65
N ARG A 36 2.62 -12.98 -2.94
CA ARG A 36 3.97 -13.18 -3.45
C ARG A 36 4.18 -12.53 -4.81
N GLU A 37 3.23 -12.68 -5.72
CA GLU A 37 3.30 -12.04 -7.03
C GLU A 37 3.33 -10.52 -6.94
N LEU A 38 2.50 -9.93 -6.10
CA LEU A 38 2.48 -8.49 -5.89
C LEU A 38 3.78 -7.98 -5.28
N GLU A 39 4.37 -8.74 -4.36
CA GLU A 39 5.67 -8.40 -3.77
C GLU A 39 6.79 -8.46 -4.82
N GLU A 40 6.82 -9.52 -5.63
CA GLU A 40 7.81 -9.67 -6.70
C GLU A 40 7.70 -8.58 -7.76
N CYS A 41 6.49 -8.10 -8.04
CA CYS A 41 6.26 -7.01 -8.99
C CYS A 41 6.53 -5.62 -8.41
N GLY A 42 6.80 -5.52 -7.11
CA GLY A 42 7.12 -4.23 -6.49
C GLY A 42 5.92 -3.38 -6.10
N PHE A 43 4.71 -3.94 -6.09
CA PHE A 43 3.52 -3.20 -5.66
C PHE A 43 3.36 -3.14 -4.16
N ILE A 44 3.78 -4.20 -3.46
CA ILE A 44 3.67 -4.29 -2.01
C ILE A 44 5.01 -4.72 -1.41
N ARG A 45 5.16 -4.47 -0.12
CA ARG A 45 6.31 -4.93 0.66
C ARG A 45 5.83 -5.61 1.93
N LYS A 46 6.49 -6.69 2.26
CA LYS A 46 6.27 -7.43 3.50
C LYS A 46 7.23 -6.92 4.56
N TYR A 47 6.69 -6.51 5.70
CA TYR A 47 7.47 -6.12 6.86
C TYR A 47 7.23 -7.12 7.99
N ASN A 48 8.31 -7.55 8.62
CA ASN A 48 8.21 -8.38 9.80
C ASN A 48 8.02 -7.49 11.03
N ASN A 49 7.06 -7.84 11.87
CA ASN A 49 6.91 -7.19 13.16
C ASN A 49 8.08 -7.62 14.07
N PHE A 50 8.48 -6.76 14.99
CA PHE A 50 9.50 -7.08 15.99
C PHE A 50 9.11 -8.24 16.90
N SER A 51 7.85 -8.59 16.97
CA SER A 51 7.37 -9.77 17.71
C SER A 51 7.39 -11.02 16.82
N LYS A 52 8.45 -11.66 16.79
CA LYS A 52 8.84 -13.09 16.68
C LYS A 52 8.06 -14.09 15.81
N SER A 53 6.94 -13.79 15.17
CA SER A 53 6.21 -14.79 14.38
C SER A 53 5.99 -14.32 12.96
N GLU A 54 6.22 -15.20 12.01
CA GLU A 54 5.95 -14.94 10.59
C GLU A 54 4.48 -14.56 10.32
N ASN A 55 3.59 -14.98 11.20
CA ASN A 55 2.17 -14.68 11.10
C ASN A 55 1.83 -13.22 11.43
N ASP A 56 2.77 -12.48 12.03
CA ASP A 56 2.61 -11.07 12.39
C ASP A 56 3.20 -10.12 11.35
N SER A 57 3.54 -10.63 10.17
CA SER A 57 4.05 -9.79 9.08
C SER A 57 2.97 -8.89 8.52
N PHE A 58 3.35 -7.64 8.23
CA PHE A 58 2.48 -6.65 7.60
C PHE A 58 2.80 -6.56 6.11
N TYR A 59 1.75 -6.40 5.32
CA TYR A 59 1.88 -6.05 3.90
C TYR A 59 1.47 -4.61 3.71
N GLN A 60 2.27 -3.85 3.01
CA GLN A 60 2.03 -2.43 2.76
C GLN A 60 2.15 -2.13 1.28
N LEU A 61 1.24 -1.30 0.77
CA LEU A 61 1.30 -0.79 -0.59
C LEU A 61 2.46 0.20 -0.70
N ILE A 62 3.39 -0.04 -1.62
CA ILE A 62 4.61 0.78 -1.78
C ILE A 62 4.72 1.44 -3.15
N ASP A 63 3.72 1.30 -4.00
CA ASP A 63 3.69 1.98 -5.29
C ASP A 63 2.83 3.25 -5.20
N PRO A 64 3.45 4.45 -5.25
CA PRO A 64 2.72 5.70 -5.15
C PRO A 64 1.70 5.89 -6.26
N PHE A 65 1.99 5.42 -7.47
CA PHE A 65 1.07 5.55 -8.61
C PHE A 65 -0.19 4.71 -8.41
N THR A 66 -0.04 3.48 -7.91
CA THR A 66 -1.18 2.61 -7.59
C THR A 66 -2.06 3.25 -6.52
N LEU A 67 -1.45 3.81 -5.48
CA LEU A 67 -2.15 4.52 -4.43
C LEU A 67 -2.93 5.72 -4.99
N PHE A 68 -2.31 6.48 -5.88
CA PHE A 68 -2.95 7.60 -6.57
C PHE A 68 -4.16 7.13 -7.39
N SER A 69 -3.96 6.08 -8.18
CA SER A 69 -5.02 5.51 -9.04
C SER A 69 -6.24 5.07 -8.23
N ILE A 70 -6.01 4.36 -7.14
CA ILE A 70 -7.10 3.88 -6.29
C ILE A 70 -7.83 5.03 -5.62
N ARG A 71 -7.11 6.02 -5.11
CA ARG A 71 -7.72 7.15 -4.40
C ARG A 71 -8.45 8.13 -5.31
N PHE A 72 -7.98 8.32 -6.54
CA PHE A 72 -8.46 9.41 -7.40
C PHE A 72 -9.19 8.96 -8.64
N ILE A 73 -8.65 7.98 -9.36
CA ILE A 73 -9.26 7.53 -10.61
C ILE A 73 -10.55 6.78 -10.31
N GLN A 74 -10.57 6.04 -9.22
CA GLN A 74 -11.76 5.28 -8.82
C GLN A 74 -12.77 6.09 -8.02
N ASN A 75 -12.32 7.13 -7.35
CA ASN A 75 -13.17 8.03 -6.56
C ASN A 75 -13.36 9.37 -7.29
N THR A 76 -14.07 9.37 -8.39
CA THR A 76 -14.29 10.54 -9.25
C THR A 76 -15.17 11.61 -8.59
N LYS A 77 -14.70 12.25 -7.54
CA LYS A 77 -15.37 13.39 -6.92
C LYS A 77 -14.87 14.73 -7.47
N PHE A 78 -13.88 14.71 -8.33
CA PHE A 78 -13.23 15.92 -8.83
C PHE A 78 -13.35 15.99 -10.34
N ASP A 79 -13.87 17.10 -10.85
CA ASP A 79 -14.06 17.33 -12.27
C ASP A 79 -12.77 17.76 -12.97
N SER A 80 -11.78 18.25 -12.21
CA SER A 80 -10.51 18.70 -12.78
C SER A 80 -9.34 18.45 -11.85
N TRP A 81 -8.15 18.38 -12.47
CA TRP A 81 -6.89 18.26 -11.74
C TRP A 81 -6.65 19.41 -10.77
N LYS A 82 -7.07 20.63 -11.15
CA LYS A 82 -6.91 21.81 -10.29
C LYS A 82 -7.69 21.71 -8.99
N ASP A 83 -8.91 21.22 -9.07
CA ASP A 83 -9.74 21.02 -7.87
C ASP A 83 -9.12 19.98 -6.96
N TYR A 84 -8.54 18.97 -7.56
CA TYR A 84 -7.89 17.89 -6.84
C TYR A 84 -6.62 18.34 -6.10
N ILE A 85 -5.72 19.09 -6.76
CA ILE A 85 -4.48 19.60 -6.16
C ILE A 85 -4.75 20.42 -4.89
N ASN A 86 -5.87 21.12 -4.84
CA ASN A 86 -6.25 21.93 -3.71
C ASN A 86 -7.05 21.21 -2.64
N SER A 87 -7.24 19.89 -2.79
CA SER A 87 -8.03 19.10 -1.85
C SER A 87 -7.18 18.54 -0.70
N PRO A 88 -7.80 18.31 0.48
CA PRO A 88 -7.12 17.61 1.58
C PRO A 88 -6.65 16.20 1.19
N GLY A 89 -7.38 15.55 0.29
CA GLY A 89 -7.01 14.21 -0.21
C GLY A 89 -5.68 14.21 -0.95
N TYR A 90 -5.40 15.23 -1.74
CA TYR A 90 -4.12 15.38 -2.42
C TYR A 90 -2.96 15.56 -1.43
N ASN A 91 -3.15 16.40 -0.43
CA ASN A 91 -2.13 16.62 0.60
C ASN A 91 -1.83 15.33 1.37
N SER A 92 -2.85 14.57 1.70
CA SER A 92 -2.70 13.27 2.35
C SER A 92 -1.95 12.27 1.47
N TRP A 93 -2.33 12.17 0.19
CA TRP A 93 -1.64 11.29 -0.76
C TRP A 93 -0.17 11.68 -0.92
N ARG A 94 0.10 12.98 -1.06
CA ARG A 94 1.45 13.50 -1.25
C ARG A 94 2.37 13.13 -0.08
N GLY A 95 1.87 13.26 1.15
CA GLY A 95 2.60 12.85 2.34
C GLY A 95 2.90 11.36 2.36
N SER A 96 1.90 10.54 2.06
CA SER A 96 2.07 9.08 1.99
C SER A 96 3.04 8.68 0.88
N ALA A 97 2.94 9.31 -0.30
CA ALA A 97 3.83 9.04 -1.43
C ALA A 97 5.29 9.38 -1.08
N PHE A 98 5.50 10.50 -0.39
CA PHE A 98 6.84 10.89 0.05
C PHE A 98 7.43 9.87 1.03
N GLU A 99 6.66 9.40 2.00
CA GLU A 99 7.09 8.36 2.92
C GLU A 99 7.47 7.06 2.20
N ILE A 100 6.67 6.65 1.22
CA ILE A 100 6.93 5.46 0.42
C ILE A 100 8.26 5.60 -0.35
N VAL A 101 8.48 6.74 -1.00
CA VAL A 101 9.73 7.00 -1.72
C VAL A 101 10.93 6.94 -0.78
N CYS A 102 10.83 7.55 0.40
CA CYS A 102 11.89 7.49 1.40
C CYS A 102 12.19 6.06 1.85
N LEU A 103 11.15 5.26 2.11
CA LEU A 103 11.31 3.86 2.51
C LEU A 103 11.93 3.01 1.40
N ASN A 104 11.56 3.25 0.15
CA ASN A 104 12.12 2.53 -1.00
C ASN A 104 13.61 2.85 -1.21
N HIS A 105 14.09 3.96 -0.68
CA HIS A 105 15.47 4.42 -0.81
C HIS A 105 16.20 4.50 0.53
N ILE A 106 15.73 3.77 1.53
CA ILE A 106 16.25 3.87 2.89
C ILE A 106 17.75 3.55 2.98
N ASN A 107 18.22 2.61 2.20
CA ASN A 107 19.64 2.24 2.21
C ASN A 107 20.52 3.37 1.66
N GLN A 108 20.07 4.03 0.60
CA GLN A 108 20.77 5.17 0.03
C GLN A 108 20.79 6.35 1.01
N ILE A 109 19.67 6.60 1.70
CA ILE A 109 19.58 7.65 2.70
C ILE A 109 20.54 7.38 3.87
N LYS A 110 20.55 6.14 4.39
CA LYS A 110 21.47 5.75 5.46
C LYS A 110 22.92 5.89 5.05
N SER A 111 23.26 5.54 3.81
CA SER A 111 24.62 5.67 3.29
C SER A 111 25.08 7.13 3.15
N ALA A 112 24.16 8.05 2.92
CA ALA A 112 24.45 9.47 2.77
C ALA A 112 24.64 10.19 4.11
N LEU A 113 24.18 9.61 5.20
CA LEU A 113 24.32 10.17 6.56
C LEU A 113 25.62 9.68 7.19
#